data_e2bb4d37f5b780afedabcc0eb1fd1b87
#
_entry.id   e2bb4d37f5b780afedabcc0eb1fd1b87
#
_cell.length_a   1.000
_cell.length_b   1.000
_cell.length_c   1.000
_cell.angle_alpha   90.00
_cell.angle_beta   90.00
_cell.angle_gamma   90.00
#
_symmetry.space_group_name_H-M   'P 1'
#
loop_
_entity.id
_entity.type
_entity.pdbx_description
1 polymer ?
#
loop_
_entity_poly.entity_id
_entity_poly.type
_entity_poly.pdbx_seq_one_letter_code
_entity_poly.pdbx_strand_id
1 'polypeptide(L)'
;MPTALVTGITGQDGSYLAELLLSKNYQVVGMVRRSSTETFERITHIQDNITVVQGDLHDQSSLVSILEEHKPDEVYNLAAQSFVPTSWSQAVLTAEVTAVGVTRLLEAIRLVNPKIKFYQASSSEMFGKVLEVPQKETTPFYP
;
A
#
# COMPACT_ATOMS: atom_id res chain seq x y z
N MET A 1 -12.32 -8.67 16.12
CA MET A 1 -11.91 -8.91 14.70
C MET A 1 -10.99 -7.76 14.35
N PRO A 2 -9.73 -8.04 14.01
CA PRO A 2 -8.81 -6.95 13.68
C PRO A 2 -9.16 -6.32 12.34
N THR A 3 -8.82 -5.04 12.19
CA THR A 3 -9.05 -4.26 10.96
C THR A 3 -7.73 -4.01 10.26
N ALA A 4 -7.67 -4.29 8.97
CA ALA A 4 -6.51 -4.03 8.12
C ALA A 4 -6.85 -3.02 7.02
N LEU A 5 -6.04 -1.97 6.91
CA LEU A 5 -6.08 -1.05 5.76
C LEU A 5 -5.05 -1.52 4.72
N VAL A 6 -5.50 -1.76 3.49
CA VAL A 6 -4.65 -2.17 2.37
C VAL A 6 -4.67 -1.09 1.29
N THR A 7 -3.54 -0.42 1.08
CA THR A 7 -3.37 0.48 -0.07
C THR A 7 -2.98 -0.34 -1.31
N GLY A 8 -3.39 0.11 -2.49
CA GLY A 8 -3.12 -0.65 -3.71
C GLY A 8 -3.89 -1.97 -3.81
N ILE A 9 -5.05 -2.05 -3.18
CA ILE A 9 -5.88 -3.27 -3.10
C ILE A 9 -6.30 -3.81 -4.48
N THR A 10 -6.41 -2.97 -5.49
CA THR A 10 -6.74 -3.37 -6.88
C THR A 10 -5.56 -3.94 -7.65
N GLY A 11 -4.35 -3.90 -7.07
CA GLY A 11 -3.17 -4.56 -7.62
C GLY A 11 -3.21 -6.07 -7.42
N GLN A 12 -2.25 -6.79 -8.01
CA GLN A 12 -2.16 -8.26 -7.87
C GLN A 12 -1.96 -8.65 -6.41
N ASP A 13 -0.91 -8.17 -5.79
CA ASP A 13 -0.58 -8.53 -4.39
C ASP A 13 -1.64 -8.03 -3.41
N GLY A 14 -2.20 -6.82 -3.66
CA GLY A 14 -3.25 -6.25 -2.83
C GLY A 14 -4.52 -7.09 -2.82
N SER A 15 -4.93 -7.64 -3.97
CA SER A 15 -6.11 -8.51 -4.07
C SER A 15 -5.90 -9.83 -3.35
N TYR A 16 -4.77 -10.50 -3.53
CA TYR A 16 -4.44 -11.75 -2.82
C TYR A 16 -4.29 -11.54 -1.31
N LEU A 17 -3.69 -10.41 -0.89
CA LEU A 17 -3.60 -10.09 0.53
C LEU A 17 -4.99 -9.87 1.14
N ALA A 18 -5.89 -9.19 0.42
CA ALA A 18 -7.26 -8.97 0.89
C ALA A 18 -8.00 -10.31 1.11
N GLU A 19 -7.89 -11.24 0.16
CA GLU A 19 -8.45 -12.60 0.29
C GLU A 19 -7.88 -13.34 1.51
N LEU A 20 -6.56 -13.29 1.70
CA LEU A 20 -5.90 -13.91 2.83
C LEU A 20 -6.37 -13.31 4.16
N LEU A 21 -6.49 -11.98 4.25
CA LEU A 21 -6.95 -11.30 5.45
C LEU A 21 -8.39 -11.66 5.77
N LEU A 22 -9.28 -11.69 4.77
CA LEU A 22 -10.67 -12.15 4.94
C LEU A 22 -10.71 -13.60 5.46
N SER A 23 -9.88 -14.51 4.91
CA SER A 23 -9.81 -15.90 5.38
C SER A 23 -9.32 -16.05 6.83
N LYS A 24 -8.63 -15.02 7.33
CA LYS A 24 -8.14 -14.92 8.72
C LYS A 24 -9.10 -14.12 9.63
N ASN A 25 -10.32 -13.86 9.17
CA ASN A 25 -11.34 -13.10 9.90
C ASN A 25 -10.91 -11.65 10.23
N TYR A 26 -10.20 -10.98 9.32
CA TYR A 26 -9.99 -9.54 9.38
C TYR A 26 -11.16 -8.79 8.76
N GLN A 27 -11.43 -7.60 9.27
CA GLN A 27 -12.15 -6.57 8.53
C GLN A 27 -11.16 -5.90 7.58
N VAL A 28 -11.44 -5.90 6.28
CA VAL A 28 -10.54 -5.35 5.27
C VAL A 28 -11.08 -4.03 4.75
N VAL A 29 -10.27 -2.98 4.86
CA VAL A 29 -10.50 -1.66 4.27
C VAL A 29 -9.52 -1.51 3.11
N GLY A 30 -10.03 -1.39 1.89
CA GLY A 30 -9.22 -1.25 0.68
C GLY A 30 -9.17 0.18 0.21
N MET A 31 -7.98 0.80 0.23
CA MET A 31 -7.82 2.15 -0.30
C MET A 31 -7.55 2.13 -1.80
N VAL A 32 -8.36 2.86 -2.54
CA VAL A 32 -8.24 3.08 -3.98
C VAL A 32 -8.03 4.55 -4.27
N ARG A 33 -7.23 4.87 -5.29
CA ARG A 33 -7.08 6.23 -5.78
C ARG A 33 -8.28 6.57 -6.67
N ARG A 34 -8.79 7.78 -6.55
CA ARG A 34 -9.81 8.28 -7.48
C ARG A 34 -9.25 8.28 -8.91
N SER A 35 -9.91 7.58 -9.80
CA SER A 35 -9.59 7.48 -11.22
C SER A 35 -10.85 7.59 -12.05
N SER A 36 -10.75 8.12 -13.27
CA SER A 36 -11.85 8.11 -14.24
C SER A 36 -12.13 6.72 -14.81
N THR A 37 -11.20 5.78 -14.63
CA THR A 37 -11.32 4.38 -15.06
C THR A 37 -11.00 3.51 -13.84
N GLU A 38 -12.01 3.21 -13.04
CA GLU A 38 -11.88 2.30 -11.90
C GLU A 38 -11.98 0.86 -12.41
N THR A 39 -10.92 0.09 -12.22
CA THR A 39 -10.91 -1.34 -12.52
C THR A 39 -10.86 -2.14 -11.22
N PHE A 40 -11.98 -2.71 -10.82
CA PHE A 40 -12.09 -3.57 -9.64
C PHE A 40 -12.02 -5.06 -10.01
N GLU A 41 -11.61 -5.40 -11.22
CA GLU A 41 -11.62 -6.76 -11.75
C GLU A 41 -11.03 -7.79 -10.79
N ARG A 42 -9.88 -7.46 -10.15
CA ARG A 42 -9.20 -8.38 -9.24
C ARG A 42 -9.86 -8.57 -7.89
N ILE A 43 -10.73 -7.64 -7.49
CA ILE A 43 -11.42 -7.68 -6.18
C ILE A 43 -12.94 -7.84 -6.31
N THR A 44 -13.46 -7.96 -7.52
CA THR A 44 -14.92 -8.06 -7.78
C THR A 44 -15.57 -9.17 -6.96
N HIS A 45 -14.91 -10.33 -6.85
CA HIS A 45 -15.44 -11.50 -6.15
C HIS A 45 -15.42 -11.38 -4.62
N ILE A 46 -14.72 -10.40 -4.06
CA ILE A 46 -14.68 -10.10 -2.61
C ILE A 46 -15.24 -8.71 -2.29
N GLN A 47 -15.73 -7.96 -3.26
CA GLN A 47 -16.12 -6.57 -3.10
C GLN A 47 -17.20 -6.36 -2.03
N ASP A 48 -18.14 -7.30 -1.90
CA ASP A 48 -19.19 -7.26 -0.89
C ASP A 48 -18.68 -7.56 0.55
N ASN A 49 -17.48 -8.09 0.67
CA ASN A 49 -16.85 -8.49 1.94
C ASN A 49 -15.81 -7.50 2.44
N ILE A 50 -15.51 -6.46 1.69
CA ILE A 50 -14.52 -5.43 2.02
C ILE A 50 -15.15 -4.04 2.00
N THR A 51 -14.53 -3.10 2.71
CA THR A 51 -14.89 -1.69 2.63
C THR A 51 -13.93 -0.99 1.68
N VAL A 52 -14.44 -0.47 0.55
CA VAL A 52 -13.62 0.30 -0.40
C VAL A 52 -13.70 1.78 -0.05
N VAL A 53 -12.54 2.42 0.12
CA VAL A 53 -12.43 3.85 0.45
C VAL A 53 -11.56 4.58 -0.56
N GLN A 54 -11.90 5.85 -0.82
CA GLN A 54 -11.07 6.68 -1.70
C GLN A 54 -10.02 7.43 -0.89
N GLY A 55 -8.76 7.34 -1.31
CA GLY A 55 -7.64 8.06 -0.71
C GLY A 55 -6.47 8.15 -1.67
N ASP A 56 -5.57 9.09 -1.43
CA ASP A 56 -4.39 9.29 -2.27
C ASP A 56 -3.14 9.46 -1.38
N LEU A 57 -2.05 8.79 -1.73
CA LEU A 57 -0.75 8.98 -1.06
C LEU A 57 -0.18 10.40 -1.21
N HIS A 58 -0.71 11.19 -2.15
CA HIS A 58 -0.39 12.61 -2.28
C HIS A 58 -1.18 13.50 -1.30
N ASP A 59 -2.28 13.02 -0.75
CA ASP A 59 -3.18 13.79 0.08
C ASP A 59 -3.15 13.34 1.55
N GLN A 60 -2.38 14.07 2.35
CA GLN A 60 -2.26 13.85 3.80
C GLN A 60 -3.62 13.83 4.51
N SER A 61 -4.53 14.71 4.10
CA SER A 61 -5.84 14.84 4.75
C SER A 61 -6.69 13.61 4.55
N SER A 62 -6.69 13.04 3.32
CA SER A 62 -7.43 11.81 3.04
C SER A 62 -6.89 10.62 3.85
N LEU A 63 -5.56 10.54 4.01
CA LEU A 63 -4.94 9.47 4.81
C LEU A 63 -5.31 9.56 6.28
N VAL A 64 -5.26 10.76 6.87
CA VAL A 64 -5.67 10.99 8.27
C VAL A 64 -7.15 10.63 8.45
N SER A 65 -8.03 11.12 7.58
CA SER A 65 -9.47 10.84 7.66
C SER A 65 -9.79 9.35 7.60
N ILE A 66 -9.16 8.61 6.71
CA ILE A 66 -9.33 7.15 6.59
C ILE A 66 -8.88 6.44 7.87
N LEU A 67 -7.73 6.81 8.43
CA LEU A 67 -7.22 6.20 9.65
C LEU A 67 -8.09 6.51 10.87
N GLU A 68 -8.62 7.73 10.98
CA GLU A 68 -9.54 8.14 12.06
C GLU A 68 -10.89 7.43 11.98
N GLU A 69 -11.44 7.29 10.77
CA GLU A 69 -12.75 6.68 10.54
C GLU A 69 -12.70 5.16 10.77
N HIS A 70 -11.72 4.48 10.18
CA HIS A 70 -11.68 3.02 10.17
C HIS A 70 -10.83 2.41 11.29
N LYS A 71 -9.97 3.18 11.95
CA LYS A 71 -9.14 2.79 13.10
C LYS A 71 -8.45 1.44 12.91
N PRO A 72 -7.69 1.25 11.82
CA PRO A 72 -7.09 -0.05 11.55
C PRO A 72 -6.06 -0.43 12.62
N ASP A 73 -5.96 -1.72 12.91
CA ASP A 73 -4.89 -2.28 13.74
C ASP A 73 -3.59 -2.42 12.94
N GLU A 74 -3.72 -2.64 11.64
CA GLU A 74 -2.62 -2.89 10.72
C GLU A 74 -2.81 -2.14 9.40
N VAL A 75 -1.72 -1.61 8.84
CA VAL A 75 -1.69 -0.94 7.54
C VAL A 75 -0.67 -1.63 6.64
N TYR A 76 -1.13 -2.07 5.49
CA TYR A 76 -0.32 -2.70 4.44
C TYR A 76 -0.22 -1.76 3.25
N ASN A 77 0.96 -1.15 3.08
CA ASN A 77 1.20 -0.23 1.97
C ASN A 77 1.80 -0.96 0.77
N LEU A 78 0.93 -1.27 -0.20
CA LEU A 78 1.29 -1.91 -1.46
C LEU A 78 1.16 -0.94 -2.65
N ALA A 79 0.62 0.26 -2.39
CA ALA A 79 0.50 1.29 -3.43
C ALA A 79 1.85 1.88 -3.78
N ALA A 80 2.17 1.89 -5.06
CA ALA A 80 3.38 2.47 -5.61
C ALA A 80 3.20 2.83 -7.09
N GLN A 81 4.11 3.63 -7.63
CA GLN A 81 4.34 3.67 -9.07
C GLN A 81 5.30 2.50 -9.39
N SER A 82 4.75 1.37 -9.83
CA SER A 82 5.48 0.10 -9.98
C SER A 82 5.98 -0.18 -11.40
N PHE A 83 5.55 0.60 -12.41
CA PHE A 83 6.00 0.41 -13.78
C PHE A 83 7.34 1.11 -14.02
N VAL A 84 8.42 0.34 -13.97
CA VAL A 84 9.82 0.83 -14.04
C VAL A 84 10.09 1.80 -15.19
N PRO A 85 9.66 1.54 -16.45
CA PRO A 85 9.91 2.49 -17.55
C PRO A 85 9.35 3.89 -17.29
N THR A 86 8.21 4.01 -16.62
CA THR A 86 7.60 5.30 -16.29
C THR A 86 8.44 6.11 -15.30
N SER A 87 9.23 5.45 -14.45
CA SER A 87 10.06 6.15 -13.46
C SER A 87 11.12 7.07 -14.10
N TRP A 88 11.52 6.80 -15.34
CA TRP A 88 12.44 7.65 -16.10
C TRP A 88 11.75 8.88 -16.71
N SER A 89 10.56 8.70 -17.25
CA SER A 89 9.81 9.80 -17.88
C SER A 89 9.02 10.64 -16.87
N GLN A 90 8.67 10.07 -15.72
CA GLN A 90 7.89 10.70 -14.65
C GLN A 90 8.58 10.53 -13.30
N ALA A 91 9.85 10.96 -13.22
CA ALA A 91 10.66 10.79 -12.02
C ALA A 91 10.08 11.49 -10.79
N VAL A 92 9.53 12.69 -10.95
CA VAL A 92 8.90 13.44 -9.86
C VAL A 92 7.67 12.71 -9.33
N LEU A 93 6.78 12.23 -10.21
CA LEU A 93 5.61 11.44 -9.81
C LEU A 93 6.03 10.16 -9.07
N THR A 94 7.05 9.48 -9.57
CA THR A 94 7.58 8.27 -8.95
C THR A 94 8.09 8.56 -7.53
N ALA A 95 8.86 9.63 -7.35
CA ALA A 95 9.35 10.05 -6.04
C ALA A 95 8.19 10.43 -5.09
N GLU A 96 7.22 11.20 -5.58
CA GLU A 96 6.06 11.65 -4.79
C GLU A 96 5.20 10.47 -4.30
N VAL A 97 4.91 9.50 -5.15
CA VAL A 97 4.09 8.33 -4.77
C VAL A 97 4.90 7.34 -3.93
N THR A 98 6.09 6.95 -4.43
CA THR A 98 6.80 5.77 -3.92
C THR A 98 7.69 6.10 -2.71
N ALA A 99 8.16 7.35 -2.58
CA ALA A 99 8.98 7.78 -1.46
C ALA A 99 8.20 8.72 -0.51
N VAL A 100 7.80 9.90 -0.99
CA VAL A 100 7.13 10.89 -0.15
C VAL A 100 5.75 10.42 0.32
N GLY A 101 5.02 9.64 -0.52
CA GLY A 101 3.75 9.04 -0.15
C GLY A 101 3.86 8.09 1.05
N VAL A 102 4.94 7.32 1.14
CA VAL A 102 5.21 6.47 2.33
C VAL A 102 5.42 7.35 3.57
N THR A 103 6.18 8.44 3.44
CA THR A 103 6.39 9.38 4.55
C THR A 103 5.08 10.00 5.02
N ARG A 104 4.19 10.40 4.09
CA ARG A 104 2.86 10.94 4.43
C ARG A 104 2.01 9.92 5.17
N LEU A 105 2.01 8.67 4.73
CA LEU A 105 1.23 7.61 5.39
C LEU A 105 1.76 7.31 6.79
N LEU A 106 3.08 7.23 6.97
CA LEU A 106 3.70 7.06 8.28
C LEU A 106 3.41 8.25 9.20
N GLU A 107 3.44 9.47 8.69
CA GLU A 107 3.10 10.66 9.47
C GLU A 107 1.60 10.67 9.85
N ALA A 108 0.71 10.26 8.95
CA ALA A 108 -0.71 10.09 9.28
C ALA A 108 -0.91 9.06 10.40
N ILE A 109 -0.22 7.93 10.32
CA ILE A 109 -0.24 6.90 11.38
C ILE A 109 0.26 7.48 12.72
N ARG A 110 1.40 8.20 12.70
CA ARG A 110 1.96 8.82 13.89
C ARG A 110 1.00 9.80 14.55
N LEU A 111 0.27 10.58 13.75
CA LEU A 111 -0.69 11.57 14.24
C LEU A 111 -1.96 10.93 14.80
N VAL A 112 -2.49 9.91 14.14
CA VAL A 112 -3.77 9.30 14.52
C VAL A 112 -3.58 8.24 15.61
N ASN A 113 -2.70 7.28 15.38
CA ASN A 113 -2.42 6.21 16.34
C ASN A 113 -1.08 5.53 16.07
N PRO A 114 -0.01 5.87 16.80
CA PRO A 114 1.32 5.30 16.57
C PRO A 114 1.46 3.81 16.97
N LYS A 115 0.39 3.18 17.46
CA LYS A 115 0.37 1.74 17.76
C LYS A 115 -0.05 0.89 16.57
N ILE A 116 -0.52 1.50 15.48
CA ILE A 116 -0.86 0.79 14.24
C ILE A 116 0.40 0.10 13.71
N LYS A 117 0.30 -1.19 13.43
CA LYS A 117 1.38 -1.93 12.79
C LYS A 117 1.43 -1.57 11.31
N PHE A 118 2.61 -1.27 10.81
CA PHE A 118 2.81 -0.84 9.44
C PHE A 118 3.70 -1.83 8.67
N TYR A 119 3.24 -2.24 7.50
CA TYR A 119 4.01 -3.02 6.53
C TYR A 119 4.21 -2.22 5.25
N GLN A 120 5.46 -2.11 4.79
CA GLN A 120 5.83 -1.52 3.50
C GLN A 120 6.31 -2.62 2.56
N ALA A 121 5.63 -2.82 1.43
CA ALA A 121 6.06 -3.79 0.43
C ALA A 121 7.43 -3.46 -0.16
N SER A 122 7.74 -2.16 -0.27
CA SER A 122 9.02 -1.65 -0.76
C SER A 122 9.31 -2.05 -2.22
N SER A 123 10.59 -2.18 -2.60
CA SER A 123 10.99 -2.43 -3.97
C SER A 123 12.18 -3.39 -4.04
N SER A 124 12.12 -4.36 -4.95
CA SER A 124 13.25 -5.23 -5.27
C SER A 124 14.43 -4.45 -5.89
N GLU A 125 14.18 -3.28 -6.48
CA GLU A 125 15.20 -2.40 -7.06
C GLU A 125 16.22 -1.89 -6.03
N MET A 126 15.89 -1.97 -4.72
CA MET A 126 16.85 -1.68 -3.65
C MET A 126 18.09 -2.56 -3.71
N PHE A 127 17.97 -3.79 -4.19
CA PHE A 127 19.10 -4.71 -4.33
C PHE A 127 19.95 -4.43 -5.57
N GLY A 128 19.40 -3.79 -6.61
CA GLY A 128 20.13 -3.38 -7.80
C GLY A 128 20.97 -4.48 -8.43
N LYS A 129 22.30 -4.30 -8.44
CA LYS A 129 23.25 -5.35 -8.85
C LYS A 129 23.43 -6.33 -7.69
N VAL A 130 22.62 -7.37 -7.68
CA VAL A 130 22.57 -8.37 -6.61
C VAL A 130 23.95 -8.96 -6.32
N LEU A 131 24.39 -8.90 -5.06
CA LEU A 131 25.69 -9.40 -4.62
C LEU A 131 25.68 -10.89 -4.24
N GLU A 132 24.49 -11.46 -3.99
CA GLU A 132 24.33 -12.90 -3.67
C GLU A 132 22.96 -13.40 -4.14
N VAL A 133 22.90 -14.71 -4.46
CA VAL A 133 21.68 -15.43 -4.86
C VAL A 133 21.62 -16.76 -4.10
N PRO A 134 20.50 -17.07 -3.44
CA PRO A 134 19.30 -16.22 -3.22
C PRO A 134 19.57 -15.04 -2.30
N GLN A 135 18.77 -13.98 -2.45
CA GLN A 135 18.78 -12.84 -1.54
C GLN A 135 18.21 -13.24 -0.18
N LYS A 136 18.70 -12.61 0.88
CA LYS A 136 18.27 -12.77 2.29
C LYS A 136 18.23 -11.41 2.98
N GLU A 137 17.79 -11.41 4.23
CA GLU A 137 17.68 -10.18 5.03
C GLU A 137 19.00 -9.47 5.25
N THR A 138 20.12 -10.21 5.16
CA THR A 138 21.50 -9.67 5.30
C THR A 138 22.14 -9.25 3.98
N THR A 139 21.46 -9.50 2.83
CA THR A 139 21.99 -9.12 1.51
C THR A 139 22.08 -7.60 1.42
N PRO A 140 23.26 -7.03 1.12
CA PRO A 140 23.41 -5.59 1.00
C PRO A 140 22.60 -5.00 -0.17
N PHE A 141 22.09 -3.79 0.02
CA PHE A 141 21.51 -3.01 -1.07
C PHE A 141 22.64 -2.42 -1.93
N TYR A 142 22.46 -2.50 -3.24
CA TYR A 142 23.42 -1.99 -4.21
C TYR A 142 22.68 -1.45 -5.45
N PRO A 143 21.81 -0.41 -5.29
CA PRO A 143 21.02 0.18 -6.37
C PRO A 143 21.86 0.93 -7.41
#